data_d76f9791a3ed6e1e431b155b8e22f83b
#
_entry.id   d76f9791a3ed6e1e431b155b8e22f83b
#
_cell.length_a   1.000
_cell.length_b   1.000
_cell.length_c   1.000
_cell.angle_alpha   90.00
_cell.angle_beta   90.00
_cell.angle_gamma   90.00
#
_symmetry.space_group_name_H-M   'P 1'
#
loop_
_entity.id
_entity.type
_entity.pdbx_description
1 polymer ?
#
loop_
_entity_poly.entity_id
_entity_poly.type
_entity_poly.pdbx_seq_one_letter_code
_entity_poly.pdbx_strand_id
1 'polypeptide(L)'
;MRKRQPINLVKSMDRGPLEFKTRNSEHEGDVMSIARREVVTTPQSTTIQEAAETMVKNKFRRLPITDPGTGKLLGIVTSMDILDFLGGGDKYKIIDDKYQGNFLAAVNESVKEIMTREVHVLSDKDSVEDAIDNMIKWGVGALPVIDTNDKIVGIVSERDFVVLMAGVLTDELVEDYMTEKIISTTPGTRIEGASKIMVRNKLRRIPVIGEERKTPHPEKEKIVGIVTATDVMEFLGENRAFNSTGNAEEILNTFISDIMEHNVVSTTTRSRLGDICQIMETRGMGGLPVVHGDELQGIITESDILRAFQG
;
A
#
# COMPACT_ATOMS: atom_id res chain seq x y z
N MET A 1 -32.45 -2.89 3.49
CA MET A 1 -31.18 -2.93 2.74
C MET A 1 -31.46 -2.50 1.32
N ARG A 2 -31.05 -1.31 0.89
CA ARG A 2 -31.10 -0.92 -0.51
C ARG A 2 -29.99 -1.72 -1.21
N LYS A 3 -30.34 -2.46 -2.27
CA LYS A 3 -29.35 -3.08 -3.17
C LYS A 3 -28.55 -1.93 -3.79
N ARG A 4 -27.28 -1.85 -3.50
CA ARG A 4 -26.35 -0.91 -4.15
C ARG A 4 -26.27 -1.30 -5.62
N GLN A 5 -26.35 -0.31 -6.52
CA GLN A 5 -26.07 -0.57 -7.95
C GLN A 5 -24.56 -0.38 -8.15
N PRO A 6 -23.91 -1.25 -8.92
CA PRO A 6 -22.49 -1.10 -9.22
C PRO A 6 -22.21 0.23 -9.91
N ILE A 7 -21.10 0.87 -9.55
CA ILE A 7 -20.63 2.09 -10.20
C ILE A 7 -20.37 1.75 -11.68
N ASN A 8 -21.12 2.36 -12.58
CA ASN A 8 -20.99 2.07 -13.99
C ASN A 8 -19.74 2.76 -14.57
N LEU A 9 -18.64 2.03 -14.64
CA LEU A 9 -17.36 2.47 -15.20
C LEU A 9 -17.50 3.09 -16.61
N VAL A 10 -18.38 2.57 -17.44
CA VAL A 10 -18.61 3.06 -18.81
C VAL A 10 -19.12 4.50 -18.81
N LYS A 11 -19.95 4.90 -17.84
CA LYS A 11 -20.44 6.29 -17.72
C LYS A 11 -19.39 7.27 -17.18
N SER A 12 -18.41 6.80 -16.42
CA SER A 12 -17.32 7.64 -15.91
C SER A 12 -16.22 7.89 -16.94
N MET A 13 -16.05 6.97 -17.89
CA MET A 13 -15.07 7.08 -19.00
C MET A 13 -15.46 8.09 -20.09
N ASP A 14 -16.74 8.50 -20.17
CA ASP A 14 -17.26 9.44 -21.20
C ASP A 14 -16.97 10.93 -20.88
N ARG A 15 -16.22 11.25 -19.83
CA ARG A 15 -16.01 12.64 -19.40
C ARG A 15 -14.56 13.07 -19.46
N GLY A 16 -14.10 13.38 -20.64
CA GLY A 16 -12.86 14.12 -20.85
C GLY A 16 -12.02 13.54 -21.96
N PRO A 17 -11.08 14.33 -22.52
CA PRO A 17 -10.22 13.88 -23.59
C PRO A 17 -9.06 13.03 -23.06
N LEU A 18 -9.36 11.92 -22.41
CA LEU A 18 -8.48 10.79 -22.48
C LEU A 18 -8.70 10.23 -23.86
N GLU A 19 -7.92 10.71 -24.84
CA GLU A 19 -7.73 9.98 -26.08
C GLU A 19 -7.16 8.60 -25.71
N PHE A 20 -8.03 7.68 -25.32
CA PHE A 20 -7.75 6.28 -25.46
C PHE A 20 -7.60 6.05 -26.96
N LYS A 21 -6.38 6.18 -27.45
CA LYS A 21 -6.03 5.59 -28.75
C LYS A 21 -6.25 4.10 -28.55
N THR A 22 -7.45 3.65 -28.87
CA THR A 22 -7.79 2.26 -29.11
C THR A 22 -6.84 1.80 -30.22
N ARG A 23 -5.67 1.35 -29.84
CA ARG A 23 -4.97 0.38 -30.66
C ARG A 23 -5.77 -0.88 -30.46
N ASN A 24 -6.63 -1.17 -31.41
CA ASN A 24 -7.23 -2.48 -31.57
C ASN A 24 -6.11 -3.51 -31.63
N SER A 25 -5.70 -4.03 -30.50
CA SER A 25 -5.07 -5.33 -30.46
C SER A 25 -6.22 -6.31 -30.18
N GLU A 26 -6.64 -7.02 -31.20
CA GLU A 26 -7.69 -8.04 -31.13
C GLU A 26 -7.40 -9.17 -30.12
N HIS A 27 -6.39 -9.01 -29.25
CA HIS A 27 -5.82 -10.03 -28.37
C HIS A 27 -5.56 -9.62 -26.93
N GLU A 28 -5.76 -8.36 -26.55
CA GLU A 28 -5.62 -7.90 -25.15
C GLU A 28 -6.99 -7.69 -24.52
N GLY A 29 -7.16 -8.12 -23.25
CA GLY A 29 -8.30 -7.77 -22.44
C GLY A 29 -8.28 -6.30 -22.03
N ASP A 30 -9.40 -5.77 -21.56
CA ASP A 30 -9.50 -4.36 -21.18
C ASP A 30 -8.72 -4.02 -19.88
N VAL A 31 -8.31 -5.02 -19.10
CA VAL A 31 -7.38 -4.84 -17.97
C VAL A 31 -6.11 -4.10 -18.36
N MET A 32 -5.64 -4.30 -19.61
CA MET A 32 -4.46 -3.62 -20.13
C MET A 32 -4.67 -2.13 -20.42
N SER A 33 -5.92 -1.65 -20.38
CA SER A 33 -6.24 -0.21 -20.49
C SER A 33 -5.92 0.56 -19.20
N ILE A 34 -5.98 -0.11 -18.05
CA ILE A 34 -5.69 0.45 -16.72
C ILE A 34 -4.34 0.00 -16.16
N ALA A 35 -3.79 -1.11 -16.66
CA ALA A 35 -2.53 -1.65 -16.20
C ALA A 35 -1.35 -0.72 -16.52
N ARG A 36 -0.49 -0.50 -15.53
CA ARG A 36 0.80 0.16 -15.77
C ARG A 36 1.73 -0.82 -16.49
N ARG A 37 2.12 -0.47 -17.74
CA ARG A 37 2.95 -1.32 -18.60
C ARG A 37 4.44 -1.26 -18.28
N GLU A 38 4.92 -0.12 -17.78
CA GLU A 38 6.30 0.05 -17.33
C GLU A 38 6.46 -0.51 -15.91
N VAL A 39 6.73 -1.82 -15.82
CA VAL A 39 6.88 -2.50 -14.54
C VAL A 39 8.35 -2.58 -14.18
N VAL A 40 8.72 -1.94 -13.07
CA VAL A 40 10.06 -2.12 -12.49
C VAL A 40 10.11 -3.48 -11.81
N THR A 41 11.04 -4.32 -12.22
CA THR A 41 11.27 -5.66 -11.69
C THR A 41 12.70 -5.81 -11.20
N THR A 42 12.99 -6.83 -10.42
CA THR A 42 14.34 -7.13 -9.96
C THR A 42 14.60 -8.65 -9.95
N PRO A 43 15.86 -9.11 -10.09
CA PRO A 43 16.17 -10.52 -9.95
C PRO A 43 16.08 -10.98 -8.49
N GLN A 44 15.90 -12.27 -8.28
CA GLN A 44 15.82 -12.84 -6.93
C GLN A 44 17.12 -12.71 -6.12
N SER A 45 18.27 -12.42 -6.75
CA SER A 45 19.55 -12.17 -6.10
C SER A 45 19.70 -10.77 -5.52
N THR A 46 18.78 -9.84 -5.81
CA THR A 46 18.75 -8.49 -5.21
C THR A 46 18.67 -8.62 -3.71
N THR A 47 19.38 -7.75 -2.99
CA THR A 47 19.33 -7.74 -1.53
C THR A 47 18.03 -7.13 -1.01
N ILE A 48 17.67 -7.46 0.23
CA ILE A 48 16.50 -6.88 0.90
C ILE A 48 16.64 -5.35 0.98
N GLN A 49 17.87 -4.86 1.27
CA GLN A 49 18.18 -3.44 1.29
C GLN A 49 17.94 -2.77 -0.08
N GLU A 50 18.53 -3.31 -1.15
CA GLU A 50 18.36 -2.76 -2.51
C GLU A 50 16.89 -2.76 -2.95
N ALA A 51 16.12 -3.78 -2.57
CA ALA A 51 14.70 -3.84 -2.86
C ALA A 51 13.92 -2.75 -2.11
N ALA A 52 14.23 -2.51 -0.82
CA ALA A 52 13.63 -1.44 -0.03
C ALA A 52 13.97 -0.07 -0.64
N GLU A 53 15.25 0.20 -0.96
CA GLU A 53 15.70 1.43 -1.60
C GLU A 53 15.01 1.65 -2.96
N THR A 54 14.86 0.59 -3.77
CA THR A 54 14.16 0.64 -5.05
C THR A 54 12.69 1.03 -4.87
N MET A 55 12.01 0.46 -3.87
CA MET A 55 10.61 0.78 -3.56
C MET A 55 10.47 2.25 -3.12
N VAL A 56 11.33 2.72 -2.21
CA VAL A 56 11.33 4.11 -1.71
C VAL A 56 11.58 5.09 -2.86
N LYS A 57 12.67 4.90 -3.62
CA LYS A 57 13.05 5.76 -4.74
C LYS A 57 11.95 5.93 -5.79
N ASN A 58 11.23 4.84 -6.09
CA ASN A 58 10.19 4.85 -7.12
C ASN A 58 8.78 5.03 -6.53
N LYS A 59 8.65 5.20 -5.21
CA LYS A 59 7.37 5.29 -4.48
C LYS A 59 6.47 4.08 -4.73
N PHE A 60 7.07 2.89 -4.84
CA PHE A 60 6.37 1.63 -4.98
C PHE A 60 6.24 0.94 -3.63
N ARG A 61 5.17 0.17 -3.45
CA ARG A 61 4.93 -0.67 -2.26
C ARG A 61 5.15 -2.15 -2.52
N ARG A 62 5.57 -2.49 -3.76
CA ARG A 62 5.82 -3.87 -4.20
C ARG A 62 6.75 -3.88 -5.39
N LEU A 63 7.50 -4.95 -5.48
CA LEU A 63 8.52 -5.15 -6.51
C LEU A 63 8.41 -6.60 -7.02
N PRO A 64 7.92 -6.82 -8.24
CA PRO A 64 7.92 -8.14 -8.85
C PRO A 64 9.35 -8.64 -9.05
N ILE A 65 9.55 -9.92 -8.77
CA ILE A 65 10.81 -10.63 -8.92
C ILE A 65 10.74 -11.44 -10.20
N THR A 66 11.68 -11.23 -11.10
CA THR A 66 11.71 -11.90 -12.40
C THR A 66 13.03 -12.64 -12.63
N ASP A 67 12.97 -13.64 -13.49
CA ASP A 67 14.16 -14.28 -14.02
C ASP A 67 14.82 -13.34 -15.05
N PRO A 68 16.10 -12.96 -14.89
CA PRO A 68 16.75 -11.96 -15.75
C PRO A 68 16.96 -12.44 -17.19
N GLY A 69 16.99 -13.76 -17.43
CA GLY A 69 17.19 -14.34 -18.76
C GLY A 69 15.90 -14.45 -19.57
N THR A 70 14.80 -14.83 -18.90
CA THR A 70 13.51 -15.09 -19.54
C THR A 70 12.46 -14.00 -19.34
N GLY A 71 12.62 -13.17 -18.31
CA GLY A 71 11.62 -12.18 -17.89
C GLY A 71 10.39 -12.77 -17.19
N LYS A 72 10.41 -14.07 -16.89
CA LYS A 72 9.30 -14.75 -16.20
C LYS A 72 9.17 -14.28 -14.75
N LEU A 73 7.93 -14.15 -14.29
CA LEU A 73 7.63 -13.83 -12.91
C LEU A 73 7.99 -15.02 -12.00
N LEU A 74 8.80 -14.77 -10.97
CA LEU A 74 9.26 -15.77 -10.00
C LEU A 74 8.65 -15.54 -8.60
N GLY A 75 8.18 -14.34 -8.33
CA GLY A 75 7.66 -13.95 -7.04
C GLY A 75 7.38 -12.45 -6.97
N ILE A 76 7.00 -12.01 -5.77
CA ILE A 76 6.80 -10.60 -5.47
C ILE A 76 7.30 -10.31 -4.05
N VAL A 77 7.97 -9.19 -3.85
CA VAL A 77 8.28 -8.66 -2.53
C VAL A 77 7.52 -7.34 -2.32
N THR A 78 6.99 -7.15 -1.12
CA THR A 78 6.19 -5.97 -0.76
C THR A 78 6.79 -5.25 0.44
N SER A 79 6.35 -4.01 0.67
CA SER A 79 6.69 -3.28 1.90
C SER A 79 6.31 -4.06 3.16
N MET A 80 5.24 -4.86 3.12
CA MET A 80 4.81 -5.68 4.25
C MET A 80 5.77 -6.85 4.52
N ASP A 81 6.37 -7.42 3.47
CA ASP A 81 7.40 -8.47 3.61
C ASP A 81 8.66 -7.92 4.28
N ILE A 82 9.01 -6.67 3.93
CA ILE A 82 10.14 -5.97 4.57
C ILE A 82 9.82 -5.64 6.02
N LEU A 83 8.61 -5.15 6.34
CA LEU A 83 8.19 -4.92 7.73
C LEU A 83 8.15 -6.19 8.56
N ASP A 84 7.71 -7.31 7.97
CA ASP A 84 7.72 -8.64 8.59
C ASP A 84 9.15 -9.04 8.95
N PHE A 85 10.07 -8.91 8.00
CA PHE A 85 11.50 -9.14 8.21
C PHE A 85 12.10 -8.23 9.31
N LEU A 86 11.66 -6.98 9.41
CA LEU A 86 12.13 -6.00 10.41
C LEU A 86 11.57 -6.19 11.83
N GLY A 87 10.88 -7.28 12.10
CA GLY A 87 10.34 -7.59 13.42
C GLY A 87 8.82 -7.59 13.48
N GLY A 88 8.13 -7.36 12.33
CA GLY A 88 6.67 -7.38 12.27
C GLY A 88 6.05 -8.76 12.44
N GLY A 89 6.77 -9.83 12.02
CA GLY A 89 6.24 -11.18 12.03
C GLY A 89 7.30 -12.28 11.95
N ASP A 90 7.00 -13.36 11.25
CA ASP A 90 7.82 -14.58 11.25
C ASP A 90 9.15 -14.46 10.47
N LYS A 91 9.22 -13.55 9.49
CA LYS A 91 10.45 -13.36 8.69
C LYS A 91 11.61 -12.75 9.50
N TYR A 92 11.30 -12.14 10.65
CA TYR A 92 12.34 -11.67 11.59
C TYR A 92 13.26 -12.80 12.08
N LYS A 93 12.77 -14.03 12.14
CA LYS A 93 13.57 -15.20 12.50
C LYS A 93 14.81 -15.40 11.62
N ILE A 94 14.78 -14.89 10.38
CA ILE A 94 15.95 -14.94 9.48
C ILE A 94 17.12 -14.17 10.10
N ILE A 95 16.87 -13.03 10.77
CA ILE A 95 17.90 -12.22 11.42
C ILE A 95 18.51 -12.98 12.59
N ASP A 96 17.68 -13.61 13.42
CA ASP A 96 18.13 -14.32 14.61
C ASP A 96 18.79 -15.65 14.25
N ASP A 97 18.12 -16.50 13.49
CA ASP A 97 18.54 -17.87 13.22
C ASP A 97 19.75 -17.95 12.28
N LYS A 98 19.80 -17.09 11.24
CA LYS A 98 20.84 -17.15 10.21
C LYS A 98 21.99 -16.18 10.49
N TYR A 99 21.69 -15.05 11.12
CA TYR A 99 22.66 -13.96 11.30
C TYR A 99 22.94 -13.61 12.76
N GLN A 100 22.41 -14.40 13.74
CA GLN A 100 22.66 -14.21 15.17
C GLN A 100 22.38 -12.75 15.65
N GLY A 101 21.33 -12.14 15.13
CA GLY A 101 20.97 -10.74 15.43
C GLY A 101 21.77 -9.69 14.63
N ASN A 102 22.68 -10.09 13.74
CA ASN A 102 23.43 -9.14 12.92
C ASN A 102 22.56 -8.60 11.78
N PHE A 103 21.94 -7.46 12.03
CA PHE A 103 21.02 -6.81 11.12
C PHE A 103 21.66 -6.40 9.78
N LEU A 104 22.88 -5.82 9.83
CA LEU A 104 23.60 -5.39 8.63
C LEU A 104 23.93 -6.57 7.71
N ALA A 105 24.24 -7.73 8.26
CA ALA A 105 24.41 -8.92 7.48
C ALA A 105 23.07 -9.41 6.90
N ALA A 106 22.01 -9.36 7.70
CA ALA A 106 20.69 -9.85 7.32
C ALA A 106 20.01 -9.01 6.22
N VAL A 107 20.16 -7.69 6.19
CA VAL A 107 19.58 -6.84 5.13
C VAL A 107 20.29 -7.02 3.79
N ASN A 108 21.50 -7.56 3.78
CA ASN A 108 22.23 -7.96 2.58
C ASN A 108 21.82 -9.37 2.08
N GLU A 109 20.87 -10.04 2.75
CA GLU A 109 20.31 -11.28 2.27
C GLU A 109 19.48 -11.06 0.99
N SER A 110 19.39 -12.11 0.17
CA SER A 110 18.60 -12.11 -1.05
C SER A 110 17.10 -11.97 -0.76
N VAL A 111 16.38 -11.16 -1.55
CA VAL A 111 14.91 -11.07 -1.49
C VAL A 111 14.20 -12.38 -1.68
N LYS A 112 14.88 -13.40 -2.24
CA LYS A 112 14.39 -14.78 -2.38
C LYS A 112 13.94 -15.38 -1.04
N GLU A 113 14.54 -14.95 0.07
CA GLU A 113 14.23 -15.46 1.41
C GLU A 113 12.94 -14.89 1.98
N ILE A 114 12.52 -13.69 1.52
CA ILE A 114 11.33 -13.00 2.03
C ILE A 114 10.20 -12.86 1.02
N MET A 115 10.46 -13.09 -0.29
CA MET A 115 9.44 -12.93 -1.33
C MET A 115 8.31 -13.95 -1.22
N THR A 116 7.12 -13.56 -1.65
CA THR A 116 6.01 -14.47 -1.93
C THR A 116 6.23 -15.13 -3.28
N ARG A 117 6.27 -16.46 -3.33
CA ARG A 117 6.51 -17.24 -4.58
C ARG A 117 5.23 -17.53 -5.35
N GLU A 118 4.16 -17.88 -4.61
CA GLU A 118 2.84 -18.13 -5.19
C GLU A 118 2.11 -16.81 -5.38
N VAL A 119 2.35 -16.15 -6.51
CA VAL A 119 1.79 -14.85 -6.83
C VAL A 119 0.48 -15.01 -7.56
N HIS A 120 -0.58 -14.39 -7.06
CA HIS A 120 -1.81 -14.22 -7.85
C HIS A 120 -1.55 -13.25 -9.00
N VAL A 121 -1.91 -13.64 -10.19
CA VAL A 121 -1.67 -12.88 -11.42
C VAL A 121 -2.96 -12.73 -12.22
N LEU A 122 -2.94 -11.79 -13.16
CA LEU A 122 -3.92 -11.65 -14.21
C LEU A 122 -3.28 -12.04 -15.55
N SER A 123 -4.08 -12.55 -16.47
CA SER A 123 -3.71 -12.65 -17.88
C SER A 123 -3.86 -11.28 -18.54
N ASP A 124 -3.06 -11.02 -19.56
CA ASP A 124 -3.21 -9.85 -20.44
C ASP A 124 -4.55 -9.81 -21.22
N LYS A 125 -5.35 -10.88 -21.11
CA LYS A 125 -6.68 -11.04 -21.71
C LYS A 125 -7.83 -10.86 -20.73
N ASP A 126 -7.54 -10.73 -19.43
CA ASP A 126 -8.56 -10.56 -18.40
C ASP A 126 -9.21 -9.18 -18.49
N SER A 127 -10.39 -9.06 -17.90
CA SER A 127 -11.15 -7.83 -17.80
C SER A 127 -10.77 -6.98 -16.59
N VAL A 128 -11.24 -5.75 -16.55
CA VAL A 128 -11.15 -4.87 -15.37
C VAL A 128 -11.95 -5.46 -14.22
N GLU A 129 -13.11 -6.05 -14.49
CA GLU A 129 -13.95 -6.75 -13.51
C GLU A 129 -13.20 -7.93 -12.89
N ASP A 130 -12.49 -8.73 -13.69
CA ASP A 130 -11.66 -9.83 -13.19
C ASP A 130 -10.58 -9.31 -12.24
N ALA A 131 -10.00 -8.14 -12.53
CA ALA A 131 -9.00 -7.53 -11.64
C ALA A 131 -9.61 -7.14 -10.30
N ILE A 132 -10.79 -6.49 -10.29
CA ILE A 132 -11.53 -6.10 -9.07
C ILE A 132 -11.86 -7.35 -8.25
N ASP A 133 -12.52 -8.34 -8.86
CA ASP A 133 -12.97 -9.54 -8.18
C ASP A 133 -11.80 -10.34 -7.59
N ASN A 134 -10.73 -10.49 -8.35
CA ASN A 134 -9.54 -11.21 -7.91
C ASN A 134 -8.81 -10.48 -6.77
N MET A 135 -8.66 -9.14 -6.84
CA MET A 135 -8.07 -8.38 -5.74
C MET A 135 -8.87 -8.52 -4.44
N ILE A 136 -10.20 -8.42 -4.51
CA ILE A 136 -11.08 -8.55 -3.36
C ILE A 136 -11.09 -9.97 -2.83
N LYS A 137 -11.21 -10.96 -3.71
CA LYS A 137 -11.25 -12.39 -3.37
C LYS A 137 -9.98 -12.84 -2.64
N TRP A 138 -8.82 -12.41 -3.10
CA TRP A 138 -7.54 -12.81 -2.53
C TRP A 138 -7.02 -11.84 -1.46
N GLY A 139 -7.67 -10.68 -1.30
CA GLY A 139 -7.26 -9.65 -0.34
C GLY A 139 -5.91 -9.05 -0.67
N VAL A 140 -5.61 -8.88 -1.96
CA VAL A 140 -4.35 -8.33 -2.45
C VAL A 140 -4.54 -6.96 -3.09
N GLY A 141 -3.64 -6.05 -2.80
CA GLY A 141 -3.74 -4.66 -3.29
C GLY A 141 -3.09 -4.42 -4.66
N ALA A 142 -2.62 -5.47 -5.35
CA ALA A 142 -2.24 -5.44 -6.76
C ALA A 142 -2.02 -6.83 -7.31
N LEU A 143 -2.14 -6.93 -8.63
CA LEU A 143 -1.94 -8.13 -9.41
C LEU A 143 -0.99 -7.83 -10.57
N PRO A 144 0.16 -8.54 -10.68
CA PRO A 144 0.94 -8.56 -11.90
C PRO A 144 0.11 -9.12 -13.05
N VAL A 145 0.26 -8.54 -14.23
CA VAL A 145 -0.35 -9.03 -15.48
C VAL A 145 0.73 -9.74 -16.29
N ILE A 146 0.47 -10.97 -16.69
CA ILE A 146 1.40 -11.81 -17.45
C ILE A 146 0.85 -12.17 -18.83
N ASP A 147 1.75 -12.36 -19.77
CA ASP A 147 1.44 -12.90 -21.10
C ASP A 147 1.39 -14.44 -21.08
N THR A 148 1.12 -15.04 -22.24
CA THR A 148 1.06 -16.49 -22.45
C THR A 148 2.41 -17.22 -22.21
N ASN A 149 3.51 -16.49 -22.04
CA ASN A 149 4.85 -17.03 -21.75
C ASN A 149 5.25 -16.83 -20.29
N ASP A 150 4.33 -16.46 -19.40
CA ASP A 150 4.52 -16.09 -17.99
C ASP A 150 5.40 -14.84 -17.79
N LYS A 151 5.59 -14.01 -18.83
CA LYS A 151 6.32 -12.75 -18.71
C LYS A 151 5.40 -11.67 -18.18
N ILE A 152 5.95 -10.85 -17.28
CA ILE A 152 5.23 -9.69 -16.78
C ILE A 152 5.12 -8.63 -17.87
N VAL A 153 3.88 -8.21 -18.17
CA VAL A 153 3.55 -7.20 -19.20
C VAL A 153 2.84 -5.97 -18.61
N GLY A 154 2.43 -6.06 -17.35
CA GLY A 154 1.78 -4.97 -16.64
C GLY A 154 1.60 -5.26 -15.15
N ILE A 155 1.09 -4.29 -14.43
CA ILE A 155 0.64 -4.43 -13.04
C ILE A 155 -0.58 -3.55 -12.82
N VAL A 156 -1.61 -4.11 -12.19
CA VAL A 156 -2.81 -3.38 -11.76
C VAL A 156 -2.84 -3.32 -10.25
N SER A 157 -3.19 -2.19 -9.68
CA SER A 157 -3.24 -1.96 -8.24
C SER A 157 -4.51 -1.21 -7.82
N GLU A 158 -4.84 -1.28 -6.53
CA GLU A 158 -5.94 -0.49 -5.94
C GLU A 158 -5.82 1.01 -6.28
N ARG A 159 -4.61 1.53 -6.43
CA ARG A 159 -4.38 2.94 -6.80
C ARG A 159 -4.92 3.28 -8.19
N ASP A 160 -4.91 2.36 -9.12
CA ASP A 160 -5.39 2.61 -10.48
C ASP A 160 -6.91 2.86 -10.46
N PHE A 161 -7.63 2.22 -9.54
CA PHE A 161 -9.06 2.48 -9.31
C PHE A 161 -9.31 3.81 -8.59
N VAL A 162 -8.41 4.23 -7.69
CA VAL A 162 -8.48 5.59 -7.10
C VAL A 162 -8.33 6.65 -8.19
N VAL A 163 -7.41 6.46 -9.14
CA VAL A 163 -7.22 7.37 -10.28
C VAL A 163 -8.46 7.40 -11.17
N LEU A 164 -9.08 6.25 -11.43
CA LEU A 164 -10.33 6.18 -12.21
C LEU A 164 -11.50 6.90 -11.52
N MET A 165 -11.55 6.89 -10.19
CA MET A 165 -12.60 7.55 -9.41
C MET A 165 -12.32 9.04 -9.18
N ALA A 166 -11.08 9.49 -9.33
CA ALA A 166 -10.66 10.84 -9.01
C ALA A 166 -11.44 11.89 -9.83
N GLY A 167 -12.07 12.82 -9.14
CA GLY A 167 -12.87 13.88 -9.75
C GLY A 167 -14.20 13.42 -10.37
N VAL A 168 -14.58 12.15 -10.23
CA VAL A 168 -15.89 11.66 -10.68
C VAL A 168 -16.98 12.23 -9.78
N LEU A 169 -17.99 12.84 -10.39
CA LEU A 169 -19.17 13.31 -9.68
C LEU A 169 -20.03 12.08 -9.31
N THR A 170 -19.96 11.70 -8.05
CA THR A 170 -20.77 10.61 -7.47
C THR A 170 -21.49 11.09 -6.23
N ASP A 171 -22.63 10.50 -5.91
CA ASP A 171 -23.36 10.75 -4.67
C ASP A 171 -22.91 9.80 -3.54
N GLU A 172 -21.98 8.88 -3.83
CA GLU A 172 -21.39 7.95 -2.86
C GLU A 172 -20.58 8.72 -1.81
N LEU A 173 -20.87 8.44 -0.54
CA LEU A 173 -20.25 9.14 0.59
C LEU A 173 -19.21 8.24 1.28
N VAL A 174 -18.25 8.88 1.95
CA VAL A 174 -17.22 8.20 2.74
C VAL A 174 -17.83 7.28 3.78
N GLU A 175 -18.92 7.69 4.45
CA GLU A 175 -19.58 6.89 5.49
C GLU A 175 -20.10 5.53 5.01
N ASP A 176 -20.38 5.39 3.72
CA ASP A 176 -20.87 4.13 3.16
C ASP A 176 -19.79 3.08 2.97
N TYR A 177 -18.52 3.49 2.93
CA TYR A 177 -17.39 2.63 2.56
C TYR A 177 -16.25 2.61 3.59
N MET A 178 -16.13 3.62 4.46
CA MET A 178 -15.05 3.71 5.44
C MET A 178 -15.02 2.53 6.41
N THR A 179 -13.85 2.23 6.90
CA THR A 179 -13.66 1.30 8.01
C THR A 179 -13.79 2.04 9.33
N GLU A 180 -14.82 1.70 10.15
CA GLU A 180 -15.08 2.32 11.45
C GLU A 180 -14.23 1.70 12.58
N LYS A 181 -13.91 0.39 12.47
CA LYS A 181 -13.08 -0.31 13.45
C LYS A 181 -11.61 0.01 13.19
N ILE A 182 -11.12 1.04 13.86
CA ILE A 182 -9.77 1.57 13.64
C ILE A 182 -8.81 0.94 14.62
N ILE A 183 -7.65 0.54 14.12
CA ILE A 183 -6.49 0.26 14.93
C ILE A 183 -5.62 1.50 14.90
N SER A 184 -5.45 2.13 16.06
CA SER A 184 -4.61 3.31 16.28
C SER A 184 -3.44 2.97 17.19
N THR A 185 -2.52 3.91 17.32
CA THR A 185 -1.37 3.80 18.21
C THR A 185 -1.04 5.18 18.82
N THR A 186 -0.02 5.26 19.67
CA THR A 186 0.40 6.49 20.33
C THR A 186 1.80 6.90 19.89
N PRO A 187 2.20 8.19 19.98
CA PRO A 187 3.52 8.66 19.57
C PRO A 187 4.71 7.93 20.21
N GLY A 188 4.50 7.41 21.42
CA GLY A 188 5.52 6.64 22.16
C GLY A 188 5.68 5.18 21.72
N THR A 189 4.94 4.73 20.71
CA THR A 189 5.13 3.39 20.13
C THR A 189 6.44 3.34 19.37
N ARG A 190 7.15 2.21 19.45
CA ARG A 190 8.40 2.00 18.71
C ARG A 190 8.13 1.47 17.31
N ILE A 191 9.07 1.64 16.38
CA ILE A 191 8.98 1.14 15.00
C ILE A 191 8.67 -0.35 15.00
N GLU A 192 9.34 -1.15 15.84
CA GLU A 192 9.07 -2.59 15.98
C GLU A 192 7.60 -2.87 16.33
N GLY A 193 7.07 -2.15 17.31
CA GLY A 193 5.66 -2.27 17.72
C GLY A 193 4.68 -1.90 16.61
N ALA A 194 4.93 -0.78 15.92
CA ALA A 194 4.12 -0.35 14.79
C ALA A 194 4.18 -1.36 13.62
N SER A 195 5.36 -1.89 13.31
CA SER A 195 5.54 -2.94 12.30
C SER A 195 4.76 -4.21 12.66
N LYS A 196 4.80 -4.64 13.93
CA LYS A 196 3.99 -5.78 14.42
C LYS A 196 2.48 -5.53 14.26
N ILE A 197 2.01 -4.33 14.59
CA ILE A 197 0.60 -3.97 14.42
C ILE A 197 0.23 -4.03 12.94
N MET A 198 1.04 -3.44 12.05
CA MET A 198 0.78 -3.43 10.61
C MET A 198 0.74 -4.84 10.03
N VAL A 199 1.77 -5.66 10.29
CA VAL A 199 1.89 -7.01 9.72
C VAL A 199 0.76 -7.92 10.19
N ARG A 200 0.51 -7.98 11.51
CA ARG A 200 -0.52 -8.87 12.10
C ARG A 200 -1.93 -8.53 11.68
N ASN A 201 -2.21 -7.24 11.45
CA ASN A 201 -3.53 -6.77 11.04
C ASN A 201 -3.64 -6.49 9.54
N LYS A 202 -2.59 -6.77 8.75
CA LYS A 202 -2.51 -6.49 7.31
C LYS A 202 -2.78 -5.02 6.97
N LEU A 203 -2.31 -4.11 7.82
CA LEU A 203 -2.46 -2.66 7.68
C LEU A 203 -1.18 -2.06 7.11
N ARG A 204 -1.32 -1.11 6.21
CA ARG A 204 -0.19 -0.34 5.64
C ARG A 204 -0.02 1.03 6.28
N ARG A 205 -0.93 1.41 7.18
CA ARG A 205 -0.92 2.67 7.94
C ARG A 205 -1.68 2.55 9.24
N ILE A 206 -1.27 3.34 10.21
CA ILE A 206 -1.87 3.39 11.54
C ILE A 206 -2.04 4.86 11.92
N PRO A 207 -3.26 5.34 12.18
CA PRO A 207 -3.47 6.64 12.80
C PRO A 207 -2.80 6.70 14.18
N VAL A 208 -2.14 7.80 14.46
CA VAL A 208 -1.51 8.05 15.76
C VAL A 208 -2.38 9.03 16.54
N ILE A 209 -2.84 8.59 17.70
CA ILE A 209 -3.68 9.39 18.59
C ILE A 209 -2.88 9.80 19.83
N GLY A 210 -3.21 10.96 20.37
CA GLY A 210 -2.54 11.48 21.53
C GLY A 210 -3.35 12.59 22.21
N GLU A 211 -2.90 12.96 23.42
CA GLU A 211 -3.47 14.08 24.16
C GLU A 211 -2.86 15.40 23.68
N GLU A 212 -3.68 16.39 23.43
CA GLU A 212 -3.21 17.75 23.27
C GLU A 212 -2.92 18.33 24.65
N ARG A 213 -1.64 18.44 25.02
CA ARG A 213 -1.17 18.92 26.35
C ARG A 213 -1.70 20.30 26.79
N LYS A 214 -2.51 20.97 25.97
CA LYS A 214 -2.97 22.33 26.19
C LYS A 214 -4.45 22.49 26.54
N THR A 215 -5.22 21.41 26.61
CA THR A 215 -6.65 21.49 26.97
C THR A 215 -6.89 21.06 28.40
N PRO A 216 -7.75 21.79 29.16
CA PRO A 216 -8.08 21.41 30.54
C PRO A 216 -8.95 20.15 30.68
N HIS A 217 -9.35 19.53 29.57
CA HIS A 217 -10.14 18.29 29.52
C HIS A 217 -9.40 17.22 28.72
N PRO A 218 -8.64 16.33 29.40
CA PRO A 218 -7.83 15.29 28.75
C PRO A 218 -8.64 14.11 28.18
N GLU A 219 -9.96 14.22 28.07
CA GLU A 219 -10.84 13.08 27.81
C GLU A 219 -11.04 12.75 26.33
N LYS A 220 -10.47 13.50 25.39
CA LYS A 220 -10.62 13.21 23.96
C LYS A 220 -9.27 13.01 23.29
N GLU A 221 -9.01 11.78 22.91
CA GLU A 221 -7.87 11.43 22.06
C GLU A 221 -8.07 12.04 20.67
N LYS A 222 -7.13 12.87 20.26
CA LYS A 222 -7.10 13.49 18.94
C LYS A 222 -6.10 12.79 18.03
N ILE A 223 -6.34 12.84 16.74
CA ILE A 223 -5.35 12.43 15.76
C ILE A 223 -4.19 13.43 15.77
N VAL A 224 -2.97 12.93 16.05
CA VAL A 224 -1.74 13.75 16.13
C VAL A 224 -0.73 13.38 15.06
N GLY A 225 -0.98 12.32 14.30
CA GLY A 225 -0.13 11.86 13.23
C GLY A 225 -0.69 10.64 12.51
N ILE A 226 0.02 10.23 11.49
CA ILE A 226 -0.19 8.94 10.81
C ILE A 226 1.17 8.33 10.50
N VAL A 227 1.35 7.05 10.77
CA VAL A 227 2.55 6.30 10.40
C VAL A 227 2.20 5.22 9.39
N THR A 228 3.03 5.07 8.36
CA THR A 228 2.83 4.11 7.27
C THR A 228 4.02 3.17 7.11
N ALA A 229 3.80 2.07 6.39
CA ALA A 229 4.89 1.17 5.99
C ALA A 229 5.96 1.89 5.16
N THR A 230 5.58 2.92 4.41
CA THR A 230 6.52 3.74 3.62
C THR A 230 7.43 4.55 4.52
N ASP A 231 6.90 5.18 5.58
CA ASP A 231 7.70 5.98 6.53
C ASP A 231 8.75 5.13 7.23
N VAL A 232 8.37 3.88 7.59
CA VAL A 232 9.32 2.92 8.15
C VAL A 232 10.41 2.56 7.13
N MET A 233 10.06 2.31 5.87
CA MET A 233 11.04 2.00 4.83
C MET A 233 11.93 3.19 4.47
N GLU A 234 11.38 4.41 4.41
CA GLU A 234 12.14 5.64 4.17
C GLU A 234 13.16 5.89 5.28
N PHE A 235 12.74 5.73 6.54
CA PHE A 235 13.64 5.83 7.69
C PHE A 235 14.80 4.84 7.60
N LEU A 236 14.54 3.61 7.13
CA LEU A 236 15.59 2.61 6.92
C LEU A 236 16.48 2.94 5.72
N GLY A 237 15.90 3.48 4.64
CA GLY A 237 16.61 3.78 3.38
C GLY A 237 17.40 5.10 3.40
N GLU A 238 17.08 6.05 4.26
CA GLU A 238 17.73 7.38 4.34
C GLU A 238 19.15 7.37 4.91
N ASN A 239 19.91 6.28 4.79
CA ASN A 239 21.31 6.17 5.22
C ASN A 239 21.58 6.29 6.72
N ARG A 240 20.60 6.58 7.55
CA ARG A 240 20.81 6.69 8.99
C ARG A 240 20.91 5.32 9.67
N ALA A 241 20.14 4.36 9.15
CA ALA A 241 20.09 3.03 9.73
C ALA A 241 21.13 2.08 9.12
N PHE A 242 21.36 2.14 7.80
CA PHE A 242 22.30 1.24 7.12
C PHE A 242 23.77 1.70 7.17
N ASN A 243 24.02 2.99 7.37
CA ASN A 243 25.38 3.55 7.46
C ASN A 243 25.86 3.84 8.88
N SER A 244 25.00 3.77 9.88
CA SER A 244 25.43 3.82 11.26
C SER A 244 25.87 2.41 11.68
N THR A 245 26.92 2.33 12.48
CA THR A 245 27.30 1.12 13.24
C THR A 245 26.20 0.71 14.23
N GLY A 246 24.97 1.22 14.02
CA GLY A 246 23.82 1.02 14.86
C GLY A 246 23.34 -0.43 14.82
N ASN A 247 23.15 -0.98 15.99
CA ASN A 247 22.51 -2.27 16.19
C ASN A 247 21.04 -2.17 15.67
N ALA A 248 20.53 -3.23 15.04
CA ALA A 248 19.13 -3.34 14.65
C ALA A 248 18.17 -2.93 15.77
N GLU A 249 18.55 -3.24 17.00
CA GLU A 249 17.80 -2.90 18.19
C GLU A 249 17.63 -1.37 18.38
N GLU A 250 18.62 -0.55 18.05
CA GLU A 250 18.50 0.91 18.15
C GLU A 250 17.50 1.46 17.13
N ILE A 251 17.53 0.94 15.90
CA ILE A 251 16.65 1.34 14.81
C ILE A 251 15.19 0.98 15.15
N LEU A 252 14.97 -0.26 15.56
CA LEU A 252 13.65 -0.78 15.90
C LEU A 252 13.07 -0.16 17.16
N ASN A 253 13.94 0.36 18.05
CA ASN A 253 13.59 1.07 19.26
C ASN A 253 13.27 2.56 19.05
N THR A 254 13.50 3.12 17.87
CA THR A 254 13.09 4.51 17.53
C THR A 254 11.59 4.67 17.69
N PHE A 255 11.17 5.81 18.24
CA PHE A 255 9.74 6.11 18.39
C PHE A 255 9.12 6.53 17.07
N ILE A 256 7.87 6.12 16.83
CA ILE A 256 7.15 6.52 15.60
C ILE A 256 6.91 8.02 15.52
N SER A 257 6.91 8.75 16.64
CA SER A 257 6.88 10.22 16.67
C SER A 257 7.99 10.87 15.83
N ASP A 258 9.10 10.17 15.62
CA ASP A 258 10.26 10.71 14.91
C ASP A 258 10.17 10.49 13.39
N ILE A 259 9.22 9.65 12.94
CA ILE A 259 9.05 9.26 11.53
C ILE A 259 7.64 9.48 10.99
N MET A 260 6.64 9.66 11.85
CA MET A 260 5.25 9.82 11.43
C MET A 260 5.01 11.17 10.73
N GLU A 261 4.05 11.21 9.82
CA GLU A 261 3.54 12.47 9.27
C GLU A 261 2.67 13.17 10.32
N HIS A 262 3.06 14.39 10.71
CA HIS A 262 2.34 15.21 11.70
C HIS A 262 1.21 16.02 11.07
N ASN A 263 1.35 16.42 9.78
CA ASN A 263 0.34 17.21 9.07
C ASN A 263 -0.70 16.27 8.43
N VAL A 264 -1.55 15.69 9.25
CA VAL A 264 -2.50 14.68 8.80
C VAL A 264 -3.58 15.30 7.92
N VAL A 265 -3.62 14.87 6.67
CA VAL A 265 -4.74 15.15 5.78
C VAL A 265 -5.87 14.18 6.12
N SER A 266 -6.99 14.73 6.54
CA SER A 266 -8.19 13.98 6.93
C SER A 266 -9.39 14.35 6.07
N THR A 267 -10.47 13.59 6.20
CA THR A 267 -11.75 13.84 5.56
C THR A 267 -12.88 13.68 6.56
N THR A 268 -14.12 13.89 6.12
CA THR A 268 -15.32 13.70 6.94
C THR A 268 -16.21 12.59 6.38
N THR A 269 -17.14 12.08 7.20
CA THR A 269 -18.10 11.05 6.78
C THR A 269 -18.96 11.49 5.60
N ARG A 270 -19.22 12.80 5.45
CA ARG A 270 -20.07 13.41 4.42
C ARG A 270 -19.31 13.76 3.14
N SER A 271 -18.02 13.56 3.08
CA SER A 271 -17.24 13.80 1.86
C SER A 271 -17.63 12.79 0.77
N ARG A 272 -17.58 13.23 -0.49
CA ARG A 272 -17.86 12.37 -1.64
C ARG A 272 -16.63 11.55 -2.02
N LEU A 273 -16.82 10.31 -2.47
CA LEU A 273 -15.71 9.43 -2.86
C LEU A 273 -14.85 10.02 -3.97
N GLY A 274 -15.44 10.64 -4.99
CA GLY A 274 -14.69 11.27 -6.08
C GLY A 274 -13.76 12.39 -5.60
N ASP A 275 -14.21 13.20 -4.63
CA ASP A 275 -13.42 14.31 -4.07
C ASP A 275 -12.22 13.77 -3.27
N ILE A 276 -12.42 12.75 -2.43
CA ILE A 276 -11.32 12.17 -1.66
C ILE A 276 -10.34 11.40 -2.56
N CYS A 277 -10.81 10.74 -3.60
CA CYS A 277 -9.94 10.10 -4.59
C CYS A 277 -9.06 11.12 -5.30
N GLN A 278 -9.60 12.32 -5.62
CA GLN A 278 -8.82 13.42 -6.17
C GLN A 278 -7.72 13.90 -5.20
N ILE A 279 -8.02 13.97 -3.90
CA ILE A 279 -7.03 14.30 -2.87
C ILE A 279 -5.96 13.21 -2.78
N MET A 280 -6.39 11.94 -2.74
CA MET A 280 -5.50 10.78 -2.66
C MET A 280 -4.55 10.69 -3.87
N GLU A 281 -5.07 10.92 -5.08
CA GLU A 281 -4.28 10.96 -6.31
C GLU A 281 -3.26 12.10 -6.29
N THR A 282 -3.73 13.33 -6.09
CA THR A 282 -2.91 14.55 -6.17
C THR A 282 -1.77 14.56 -5.14
N ARG A 283 -2.05 14.05 -3.93
CA ARG A 283 -1.07 14.00 -2.83
C ARG A 283 -0.29 12.69 -2.73
N GLY A 284 -0.58 11.71 -3.58
CA GLY A 284 0.07 10.40 -3.55
C GLY A 284 -0.29 9.56 -2.33
N MET A 285 -1.43 9.84 -1.67
CA MET A 285 -1.85 9.18 -0.43
C MET A 285 -2.69 7.93 -0.73
N GLY A 286 -2.51 6.87 0.06
CA GLY A 286 -3.26 5.63 -0.12
C GLY A 286 -4.41 5.46 0.89
N GLY A 287 -4.78 6.51 1.61
CA GLY A 287 -5.92 6.55 2.53
C GLY A 287 -5.88 7.76 3.43
N LEU A 288 -7.04 8.13 3.93
CA LEU A 288 -7.28 9.31 4.78
C LEU A 288 -8.01 8.90 6.05
N PRO A 289 -7.58 9.37 7.23
CA PRO A 289 -8.40 9.33 8.43
C PRO A 289 -9.71 10.10 8.22
N VAL A 290 -10.80 9.56 8.74
CA VAL A 290 -12.12 10.18 8.75
C VAL A 290 -12.35 10.75 10.14
N VAL A 291 -12.62 12.05 10.23
CA VAL A 291 -12.74 12.75 11.51
C VAL A 291 -14.05 13.51 11.65
N HIS A 292 -14.46 13.73 12.89
CA HIS A 292 -15.48 14.69 13.27
C HIS A 292 -14.83 15.73 14.22
N GLY A 293 -14.60 16.94 13.73
CA GLY A 293 -13.65 17.84 14.37
C GLY A 293 -12.25 17.21 14.34
N ASP A 294 -11.66 16.98 15.51
CA ASP A 294 -10.36 16.29 15.66
C ASP A 294 -10.50 14.83 16.11
N GLU A 295 -11.73 14.35 16.32
CA GLU A 295 -12.02 13.01 16.81
C GLU A 295 -12.04 12.02 15.66
N LEU A 296 -11.23 10.96 15.78
CA LEU A 296 -11.10 9.91 14.77
C LEU A 296 -12.37 9.04 14.74
N GLN A 297 -13.06 8.99 13.59
CA GLN A 297 -14.29 8.22 13.37
C GLN A 297 -14.06 6.97 12.52
N GLY A 298 -13.06 6.99 11.65
CA GLY A 298 -12.82 5.93 10.71
C GLY A 298 -11.56 6.16 9.89
N ILE A 299 -11.38 5.30 8.92
CA ILE A 299 -10.34 5.44 7.89
C ILE A 299 -10.92 5.01 6.54
N ILE A 300 -10.60 5.75 5.48
CA ILE A 300 -10.93 5.41 4.10
C ILE A 300 -9.63 5.17 3.33
N THR A 301 -9.54 4.06 2.61
CA THR A 301 -8.31 3.62 1.94
C THR A 301 -8.56 3.21 0.49
N GLU A 302 -7.48 2.98 -0.27
CA GLU A 302 -7.56 2.45 -1.64
C GLU A 302 -8.38 1.16 -1.73
N SER A 303 -8.30 0.28 -0.72
CA SER A 303 -9.09 -0.97 -0.67
C SER A 303 -10.59 -0.71 -0.50
N ASP A 304 -10.96 0.36 0.21
CA ASP A 304 -12.36 0.75 0.38
C ASP A 304 -12.92 1.33 -0.92
N ILE A 305 -12.09 2.12 -1.64
CA ILE A 305 -12.44 2.63 -2.97
C ILE A 305 -12.62 1.47 -3.97
N LEU A 306 -11.73 0.47 -3.96
CA LEU A 306 -11.88 -0.70 -4.82
C LEU A 306 -13.22 -1.41 -4.57
N ARG A 307 -13.63 -1.56 -3.30
CA ARG A 307 -14.93 -2.16 -2.96
C ARG A 307 -16.13 -1.36 -3.47
N ALA A 308 -16.00 -0.06 -3.64
CA ALA A 308 -17.06 0.76 -4.20
C ALA A 308 -17.35 0.45 -5.68
N PHE A 309 -16.41 -0.15 -6.42
CA PHE A 309 -16.62 -0.60 -7.78
C PHE A 309 -17.36 -1.94 -7.89
N GLN A 310 -17.39 -2.73 -6.80
CA GLN A 310 -18.05 -4.05 -6.82
C GLN A 310 -19.58 -3.95 -6.62
N GLY A 311 -20.10 -2.84 -6.10
CA GLY A 311 -21.54 -2.58 -5.96
C GLY A 311 -22.18 -3.20 -4.73
#